data_a39c9881d7b8ef18de728b8c684572d6
#
_entry.id   a39c9881d7b8ef18de728b8c684572d6
#
_cell.length_a   1.000
_cell.length_b   1.000
_cell.length_c   1.000
_cell.angle_alpha   90.00
_cell.angle_beta   90.00
_cell.angle_gamma   90.00
#
_symmetry.space_group_name_H-M   'P 1'
#
loop_
_entity.id
_entity.type
_entity.pdbx_description
1 polymer ?
#
loop_
_entity_poly.entity_id
_entity_poly.type
_entity_poly.pdbx_seq_one_letter_code
_entity_poly.pdbx_strand_id
1 'polypeptide(L)'
;TEVMSPFILPDFQNRYGTGDLNSTESSFVRSWGNRLNSSNYMGYNPRDDYFQTGVTGTESVSLSTGTEKNQTYFSAASLNSRGVIPNNVYNRYNFTVRNTTQLIKDKLTLDLGASYMRQYKRNPLVQGLYHNPLIPVYLFPRGDDISKYEVYERYDATAGYMKQFWPLEFITGVENPWWITNRELFENTAHRYTFNATLKWDIADWITLTGRVRTDNTVMNYTRKIYASSDKLFASEYGNLSLIHI
;
A
#
# COMPACT_ATOMS: atom_id res chain seq x y z
N THR A 1 -27.96 1.58 -12.18
CA THR A 1 -26.80 0.71 -12.37
C THR A 1 -25.86 1.45 -13.31
N GLU A 2 -24.86 2.17 -12.74
CA GLU A 2 -23.76 2.71 -13.52
C GLU A 2 -22.99 1.52 -14.09
N VAL A 3 -23.00 1.42 -15.41
CA VAL A 3 -22.14 0.49 -16.14
C VAL A 3 -20.73 1.09 -16.03
N MET A 4 -19.91 0.58 -15.11
CA MET A 4 -18.49 0.90 -15.09
C MET A 4 -17.92 0.55 -16.47
N SER A 5 -17.40 1.55 -17.17
CA SER A 5 -16.65 1.32 -18.42
C SER A 5 -15.58 0.25 -18.14
N PRO A 6 -15.48 -0.79 -18.96
CA PRO A 6 -14.45 -1.80 -18.76
C PRO A 6 -13.09 -1.12 -18.82
N PHE A 7 -12.21 -1.44 -17.85
CA PHE A 7 -10.84 -0.94 -17.88
C PHE A 7 -10.14 -1.51 -19.11
N ILE A 8 -9.87 -0.62 -20.08
CA ILE A 8 -9.22 -1.02 -21.34
C ILE A 8 -7.72 -1.07 -21.07
N LEU A 9 -7.18 -2.29 -21.06
CA LEU A 9 -5.75 -2.51 -21.01
C LEU A 9 -5.13 -2.23 -22.38
N PRO A 10 -3.87 -1.74 -22.43
CA PRO A 10 -3.13 -1.64 -23.68
C PRO A 10 -3.08 -2.99 -24.39
N ASP A 11 -3.43 -3.02 -25.66
CA ASP A 11 -3.28 -4.21 -26.49
C ASP A 11 -1.93 -4.14 -27.19
N PHE A 12 -0.96 -4.86 -26.64
CA PHE A 12 0.38 -4.94 -27.23
C PHE A 12 0.43 -6.07 -28.26
N GLN A 13 1.19 -5.82 -29.30
CA GLN A 13 1.44 -6.85 -30.30
C GLN A 13 2.09 -8.10 -29.68
N ASN A 14 1.69 -9.27 -30.12
CA ASN A 14 2.16 -10.59 -29.65
C ASN A 14 2.61 -11.49 -30.80
N ARG A 15 2.87 -10.93 -31.99
CA ARG A 15 3.26 -11.66 -33.20
C ARG A 15 4.76 -11.69 -33.42
N TYR A 16 5.48 -10.72 -32.85
CA TYR A 16 6.92 -10.57 -33.00
C TYR A 16 7.57 -10.50 -31.63
N GLY A 17 8.76 -11.05 -31.52
CA GLY A 17 9.55 -11.03 -30.30
C GLY A 17 10.21 -9.67 -30.06
N THR A 18 10.97 -9.61 -28.97
CA THR A 18 11.73 -8.43 -28.55
C THR A 18 12.87 -8.15 -29.53
N GLY A 19 13.23 -6.87 -29.68
CA GLY A 19 14.32 -6.43 -30.56
C GLY A 19 13.87 -6.07 -31.97
N ASP A 20 14.84 -5.99 -32.87
CA ASP A 20 14.67 -5.76 -34.31
C ASP A 20 14.96 -7.02 -35.11
N LEU A 21 14.31 -7.17 -36.27
CA LEU A 21 14.54 -8.29 -37.17
C LEU A 21 16.02 -8.28 -37.66
N ASN A 22 16.69 -9.41 -37.52
CA ASN A 22 18.12 -9.60 -37.87
C ASN A 22 19.09 -8.71 -37.08
N SER A 23 18.70 -8.11 -35.98
CA SER A 23 19.61 -7.40 -35.08
C SER A 23 20.34 -8.39 -34.17
N THR A 24 21.64 -8.19 -34.00
CA THR A 24 22.46 -8.90 -33.01
C THR A 24 22.31 -8.27 -31.61
N GLU A 25 21.74 -7.08 -31.51
CA GLU A 25 21.48 -6.39 -30.26
C GLU A 25 20.04 -6.62 -29.85
N SER A 26 19.87 -7.19 -28.68
CA SER A 26 18.54 -7.30 -28.05
C SER A 26 18.13 -5.96 -27.51
N SER A 27 17.18 -5.32 -28.14
CA SER A 27 16.59 -4.07 -27.65
C SER A 27 15.22 -4.34 -27.03
N PHE A 28 15.11 -4.23 -25.72
CA PHE A 28 13.83 -4.42 -25.02
C PHE A 28 12.81 -3.29 -25.28
N VAL A 29 13.22 -2.18 -25.88
CA VAL A 29 12.32 -1.08 -26.25
C VAL A 29 11.62 -1.28 -27.59
N ARG A 30 11.97 -2.34 -28.33
CA ARG A 30 11.40 -2.64 -29.63
C ARG A 30 10.84 -4.06 -29.64
N SER A 31 9.72 -4.24 -30.32
CA SER A 31 9.02 -5.54 -30.44
C SER A 31 8.83 -5.90 -31.93
N TRP A 32 9.92 -5.82 -32.69
CA TRP A 32 10.00 -6.11 -34.13
C TRP A 32 11.04 -7.19 -34.42
N GLY A 33 11.33 -8.05 -33.46
CA GLY A 33 12.23 -9.17 -33.58
C GLY A 33 11.67 -10.29 -34.45
N ASN A 34 12.15 -11.50 -34.26
CA ASN A 34 11.69 -12.67 -35.00
C ASN A 34 10.18 -12.92 -34.77
N ARG A 35 9.51 -13.40 -35.83
CA ARG A 35 8.11 -13.79 -35.71
C ARG A 35 7.96 -14.91 -34.68
N LEU A 36 7.04 -14.70 -33.73
CA LEU A 36 6.73 -15.68 -32.71
C LEU A 36 5.92 -16.85 -33.29
N ASN A 37 6.25 -18.04 -32.87
CA ASN A 37 5.59 -19.28 -33.25
C ASN A 37 5.65 -20.26 -32.06
N SER A 38 5.09 -21.43 -32.19
CA SER A 38 5.04 -22.45 -31.14
C SER A 38 6.39 -22.91 -30.59
N SER A 39 7.50 -22.61 -31.27
CA SER A 39 8.84 -22.98 -30.82
C SER A 39 9.57 -21.87 -30.05
N ASN A 40 9.18 -20.63 -30.20
CA ASN A 40 9.85 -19.47 -29.59
C ASN A 40 8.92 -18.56 -28.77
N TYR A 41 7.62 -18.89 -28.67
CA TYR A 41 6.65 -18.17 -27.85
C TYR A 41 6.03 -19.11 -26.83
N MET A 42 6.33 -18.89 -25.57
CA MET A 42 5.85 -19.71 -24.45
C MET A 42 4.54 -19.18 -23.84
N GLY A 43 3.95 -18.14 -24.41
CA GLY A 43 2.71 -17.57 -23.92
C GLY A 43 2.85 -16.76 -22.63
N TYR A 44 3.98 -16.08 -22.45
CA TYR A 44 4.23 -15.27 -21.25
C TYR A 44 3.19 -14.19 -21.03
N ASN A 45 2.77 -14.05 -19.79
CA ASN A 45 1.89 -12.98 -19.36
C ASN A 45 2.49 -12.27 -18.14
N PRO A 46 3.19 -11.16 -18.32
CA PRO A 46 3.89 -10.45 -17.24
C PRO A 46 3.00 -10.12 -16.03
N ARG A 47 1.70 -9.99 -16.24
CA ARG A 47 0.74 -9.72 -15.14
C ARG A 47 0.57 -10.93 -14.24
N ASP A 48 0.43 -12.12 -14.82
CA ASP A 48 0.20 -13.35 -14.06
C ASP A 48 1.44 -13.75 -13.26
N ASP A 49 2.64 -13.41 -13.80
CA ASP A 49 3.91 -13.71 -13.15
C ASP A 49 4.27 -12.68 -12.05
N TYR A 50 3.78 -11.45 -12.15
CA TYR A 50 4.08 -10.40 -11.18
C TYR A 50 3.08 -10.30 -10.04
N PHE A 51 1.77 -10.32 -10.35
CA PHE A 51 0.75 -10.12 -9.34
C PHE A 51 0.55 -11.36 -8.46
N GLN A 52 0.31 -11.12 -7.19
CA GLN A 52 0.01 -12.16 -6.21
C GLN A 52 -1.47 -12.13 -5.79
N THR A 53 -1.93 -13.19 -5.15
CA THR A 53 -3.24 -13.18 -4.52
C THR A 53 -3.25 -12.25 -3.31
N GLY A 54 -4.11 -11.24 -3.35
CA GLY A 54 -4.35 -10.36 -2.21
C GLY A 54 -5.21 -11.08 -1.15
N VAL A 55 -4.85 -10.88 0.11
CA VAL A 55 -5.57 -11.48 1.25
C VAL A 55 -5.84 -10.41 2.30
N THR A 56 -7.07 -10.36 2.80
CA THR A 56 -7.44 -9.46 3.90
C THR A 56 -8.15 -10.26 4.98
N GLY A 57 -7.58 -10.22 6.18
CA GLY A 57 -8.19 -10.77 7.41
C GLY A 57 -8.72 -9.63 8.27
N THR A 58 -9.93 -9.79 8.80
CA THR A 58 -10.52 -8.88 9.78
C THR A 58 -11.03 -9.68 10.96
N GLU A 59 -10.59 -9.27 12.15
CA GLU A 59 -10.96 -9.89 13.41
C GLU A 59 -11.46 -8.81 14.36
N SER A 60 -12.51 -9.10 15.12
CA SER A 60 -13.00 -8.18 16.13
C SER A 60 -13.61 -8.90 17.31
N VAL A 61 -13.47 -8.29 18.47
CA VAL A 61 -14.12 -8.70 19.70
C VAL A 61 -14.73 -7.49 20.37
N SER A 62 -15.93 -7.65 20.93
CA SER A 62 -16.55 -6.63 21.74
C SER A 62 -17.18 -7.25 22.97
N LEU A 63 -17.17 -6.47 24.05
CA LEU A 63 -17.74 -6.83 25.33
C LEU A 63 -18.57 -5.65 25.84
N SER A 64 -19.81 -5.93 26.22
CA SER A 64 -20.66 -4.99 26.92
C SER A 64 -21.03 -5.57 28.29
N THR A 65 -20.85 -4.79 29.31
CA THR A 65 -21.21 -5.18 30.69
C THR A 65 -21.78 -3.97 31.43
N GLY A 66 -22.59 -4.23 32.44
CA GLY A 66 -23.09 -3.14 33.25
C GLY A 66 -24.38 -3.44 33.96
N THR A 67 -24.89 -2.39 34.58
CA THR A 67 -26.16 -2.32 35.31
C THR A 67 -27.02 -1.21 34.67
N GLU A 68 -28.23 -1.00 35.17
CA GLU A 68 -29.08 0.14 34.77
C GLU A 68 -28.40 1.50 34.98
N LYS A 69 -27.45 1.59 35.93
CA LYS A 69 -26.78 2.85 36.30
C LYS A 69 -25.40 3.02 35.67
N ASN A 70 -24.78 1.95 35.25
CA ASN A 70 -23.43 1.98 34.68
C ASN A 70 -23.31 0.94 33.59
N GLN A 71 -22.94 1.36 32.37
CA GLN A 71 -22.72 0.51 31.24
C GLN A 71 -21.33 0.75 30.67
N THR A 72 -20.58 -0.31 30.51
CA THR A 72 -19.23 -0.26 29.92
C THR A 72 -19.21 -1.09 28.64
N TYR A 73 -18.70 -0.50 27.59
CA TYR A 73 -18.43 -1.14 26.32
C TYR A 73 -16.94 -1.12 26.04
N PHE A 74 -16.42 -2.24 25.60
CA PHE A 74 -15.06 -2.39 25.14
C PHE A 74 -15.07 -3.08 23.77
N SER A 75 -14.21 -2.64 22.85
CA SER A 75 -13.98 -3.35 21.60
C SER A 75 -12.52 -3.27 21.17
N ALA A 76 -12.06 -4.35 20.52
CA ALA A 76 -10.79 -4.42 19.83
C ALA A 76 -11.03 -5.01 18.44
N ALA A 77 -10.39 -4.43 17.43
CA ALA A 77 -10.46 -4.92 16.06
C ALA A 77 -9.09 -4.86 15.39
N SER A 78 -8.79 -5.88 14.60
CA SER A 78 -7.61 -5.92 13.74
C SER A 78 -8.03 -6.11 12.28
N LEU A 79 -7.33 -5.44 11.38
CA LEU A 79 -7.39 -5.65 9.95
C LEU A 79 -5.96 -5.79 9.44
N ASN A 80 -5.65 -6.94 8.84
CA ASN A 80 -4.37 -7.23 8.24
C ASN A 80 -4.58 -7.57 6.77
N SER A 81 -3.95 -6.81 5.88
CA SER A 81 -4.12 -6.96 4.45
C SER A 81 -2.77 -7.00 3.73
N ARG A 82 -2.65 -7.98 2.84
CA ARG A 82 -1.60 -8.07 1.83
C ARG A 82 -2.24 -7.79 0.47
N GLY A 83 -1.71 -6.81 -0.25
CA GLY A 83 -2.24 -6.44 -1.56
C GLY A 83 -1.87 -7.41 -2.69
N VAL A 84 -2.44 -7.18 -3.85
CA VAL A 84 -2.11 -7.92 -5.09
C VAL A 84 -0.74 -7.58 -5.65
N ILE A 85 -0.18 -6.43 -5.28
CA ILE A 85 1.19 -6.03 -5.62
C ILE A 85 2.14 -6.59 -4.57
N PRO A 86 3.26 -7.21 -4.94
CA PRO A 86 4.25 -7.70 -3.99
C PRO A 86 4.67 -6.61 -2.99
N ASN A 87 4.86 -7.01 -1.73
CA ASN A 87 5.28 -6.12 -0.64
C ASN A 87 4.35 -4.95 -0.31
N ASN A 88 3.12 -4.93 -0.82
CA ASN A 88 2.08 -4.00 -0.42
C ASN A 88 1.36 -4.54 0.83
N VAL A 89 1.36 -3.74 1.91
CA VAL A 89 0.79 -4.13 3.21
C VAL A 89 -0.06 -3.00 3.78
N TYR A 90 -1.18 -3.37 4.37
CA TYR A 90 -2.01 -2.48 5.15
C TYR A 90 -2.48 -3.17 6.43
N ASN A 91 -2.11 -2.62 7.59
CA ASN A 91 -2.53 -3.12 8.89
C ASN A 91 -3.20 -2.00 9.68
N ARG A 92 -4.30 -2.32 10.37
CA ARG A 92 -5.01 -1.39 11.24
C ARG A 92 -5.50 -2.09 12.49
N TYR A 93 -5.20 -1.50 13.63
CA TYR A 93 -5.64 -1.95 14.94
C TYR A 93 -6.46 -0.84 15.59
N ASN A 94 -7.66 -1.16 16.08
CA ASN A 94 -8.54 -0.23 16.75
C ASN A 94 -8.87 -0.76 18.15
N PHE A 95 -8.84 0.13 19.12
CA PHE A 95 -9.28 -0.14 20.48
C PHE A 95 -10.27 0.95 20.88
N THR A 96 -11.38 0.57 21.47
CA THR A 96 -12.40 1.51 21.93
C THR A 96 -12.91 1.11 23.29
N VAL A 97 -13.02 2.07 24.19
CA VAL A 97 -13.71 1.93 25.45
C VAL A 97 -14.73 3.04 25.59
N ARG A 98 -15.91 2.72 26.08
CA ARG A 98 -16.96 3.67 26.39
C ARG A 98 -17.60 3.29 27.71
N ASN A 99 -17.86 4.29 28.54
CA ASN A 99 -18.60 4.12 29.77
C ASN A 99 -19.69 5.17 29.85
N THR A 100 -20.91 4.72 30.15
CA THR A 100 -22.05 5.58 30.42
C THR A 100 -22.51 5.34 31.86
N THR A 101 -22.47 6.36 32.70
CA THR A 101 -22.78 6.27 34.12
C THR A 101 -23.84 7.30 34.49
N GLN A 102 -24.89 6.86 35.18
CA GLN A 102 -25.81 7.76 35.87
C GLN A 102 -25.20 8.16 37.20
N LEU A 103 -24.69 9.39 37.30
CA LEU A 103 -24.11 9.95 38.51
C LEU A 103 -25.23 10.27 39.53
N ILE A 104 -26.36 10.74 39.04
CA ILE A 104 -27.59 10.95 39.84
C ILE A 104 -28.71 10.27 39.06
N LYS A 105 -29.44 9.37 39.73
CA LYS A 105 -30.50 8.59 39.10
C LYS A 105 -31.48 9.53 38.38
N ASP A 106 -31.75 9.21 37.11
CA ASP A 106 -32.69 9.89 36.21
C ASP A 106 -32.47 11.42 36.03
N LYS A 107 -31.32 11.94 36.52
CA LYS A 107 -31.00 13.37 36.45
C LYS A 107 -29.66 13.70 35.81
N LEU A 108 -28.61 12.97 36.13
CA LEU A 108 -27.26 13.33 35.68
C LEU A 108 -26.55 12.11 35.11
N THR A 109 -26.29 12.17 33.84
CA THR A 109 -25.61 11.11 33.10
C THR A 109 -24.27 11.61 32.54
N LEU A 110 -23.22 10.85 32.79
CA LEU A 110 -21.88 11.03 32.20
C LEU A 110 -21.61 9.93 31.19
N ASP A 111 -21.22 10.31 29.97
CA ASP A 111 -20.79 9.42 28.93
C ASP A 111 -19.31 9.75 28.57
N LEU A 112 -18.45 8.78 28.78
CA LEU A 112 -17.02 8.89 28.47
C LEU A 112 -16.65 7.88 27.37
N GLY A 113 -15.93 8.33 26.37
CA GLY A 113 -15.40 7.47 25.33
C GLY A 113 -13.95 7.78 25.02
N ALA A 114 -13.16 6.72 24.84
CA ALA A 114 -11.81 6.82 24.34
C ALA A 114 -11.57 5.79 23.26
N SER A 115 -10.85 6.16 22.21
CA SER A 115 -10.42 5.22 21.20
C SER A 115 -8.99 5.50 20.76
N TYR A 116 -8.31 4.43 20.41
CA TYR A 116 -6.98 4.46 19.85
C TYR A 116 -6.96 3.64 18.56
N MET A 117 -6.37 4.20 17.51
CA MET A 117 -6.14 3.51 16.25
C MET A 117 -4.65 3.59 15.89
N ARG A 118 -4.06 2.45 15.56
CA ARG A 118 -2.77 2.39 14.87
C ARG A 118 -2.98 1.86 13.45
N GLN A 119 -2.46 2.59 12.48
CA GLN A 119 -2.47 2.18 11.07
C GLN A 119 -1.05 2.13 10.54
N TYR A 120 -0.72 1.09 9.81
CA TYR A 120 0.53 0.95 9.08
C TYR A 120 0.24 0.66 7.61
N LYS A 121 0.90 1.41 6.73
CA LYS A 121 0.87 1.18 5.29
C LYS A 121 2.29 1.05 4.78
N ARG A 122 2.53 0.09 3.89
CA ARG A 122 3.77 -0.05 3.15
C ARG A 122 3.47 -0.18 1.67
N ASN A 123 4.21 0.55 0.86
CA ASN A 123 4.12 0.59 -0.58
C ASN A 123 2.68 0.75 -1.10
N PRO A 124 1.92 1.77 -0.66
CA PRO A 124 0.67 2.10 -1.33
C PRO A 124 0.97 2.39 -2.80
N LEU A 125 0.06 1.99 -3.70
CA LEU A 125 0.24 2.25 -5.12
C LEU A 125 0.40 3.75 -5.37
N VAL A 126 1.49 4.12 -6.02
CA VAL A 126 1.78 5.49 -6.44
C VAL A 126 1.23 5.68 -7.86
N GLN A 127 0.61 6.82 -8.12
CA GLN A 127 0.17 7.20 -9.46
C GLN A 127 1.31 7.85 -10.24
N GLY A 128 1.29 7.71 -11.56
CA GLY A 128 2.28 8.27 -12.47
C GLY A 128 3.33 7.26 -12.90
N LEU A 129 4.41 7.76 -13.49
CA LEU A 129 5.47 6.96 -14.08
C LEU A 129 6.43 6.41 -13.02
N TYR A 130 6.84 7.25 -12.08
CA TYR A 130 7.89 6.93 -11.11
C TYR A 130 7.36 6.15 -9.91
N HIS A 131 8.15 5.21 -9.40
CA HIS A 131 7.84 4.37 -8.24
C HIS A 131 6.55 3.54 -8.41
N ASN A 132 6.09 3.38 -9.65
CA ASN A 132 4.88 2.66 -9.99
C ASN A 132 5.23 1.33 -10.66
N PRO A 133 5.13 0.20 -9.95
CA PRO A 133 5.52 -1.10 -10.47
C PRO A 133 4.59 -1.59 -11.61
N LEU A 134 3.43 -0.98 -11.79
CA LEU A 134 2.51 -1.34 -12.87
C LEU A 134 3.08 -0.98 -14.24
N ILE A 135 3.79 0.14 -14.34
CA ILE A 135 4.33 0.63 -15.62
C ILE A 135 5.25 -0.40 -16.27
N PRO A 136 6.35 -0.85 -15.60
CA PRO A 136 7.23 -1.85 -16.19
C PRO A 136 6.53 -3.20 -16.44
N VAL A 137 5.58 -3.61 -15.60
CA VAL A 137 4.83 -4.87 -15.81
C VAL A 137 3.97 -4.79 -17.06
N TYR A 138 3.24 -3.70 -17.27
CA TYR A 138 2.38 -3.55 -18.44
C TYR A 138 3.15 -3.25 -19.72
N LEU A 139 4.32 -2.62 -19.64
CA LEU A 139 5.19 -2.35 -20.79
C LEU A 139 6.11 -3.51 -21.13
N PHE A 140 6.20 -4.55 -20.30
CA PHE A 140 7.12 -5.67 -20.53
C PHE A 140 6.75 -6.45 -21.80
N PRO A 141 7.75 -6.78 -22.64
CA PRO A 141 7.52 -7.48 -23.91
C PRO A 141 6.87 -8.86 -23.73
N ARG A 142 5.84 -9.17 -24.51
CA ARG A 142 5.13 -10.44 -24.47
C ARG A 142 5.96 -11.64 -24.93
N GLY A 143 7.03 -11.39 -25.65
CA GLY A 143 7.94 -12.43 -26.16
C GLY A 143 9.03 -12.83 -25.17
N ASP A 144 9.07 -12.24 -23.97
CA ASP A 144 10.06 -12.58 -22.95
C ASP A 144 9.40 -12.85 -21.60
N ASP A 145 10.12 -13.55 -20.73
CA ASP A 145 9.70 -14.01 -19.43
C ASP A 145 10.14 -13.03 -18.35
N ILE A 146 9.17 -12.30 -17.78
CA ILE A 146 9.44 -11.33 -16.73
C ILE A 146 9.91 -11.99 -15.43
N SER A 147 9.58 -13.26 -15.19
CA SER A 147 9.94 -13.99 -13.96
C SER A 147 11.45 -14.12 -13.78
N LYS A 148 12.23 -14.05 -14.85
CA LYS A 148 13.70 -14.00 -14.79
C LYS A 148 14.24 -12.84 -13.95
N TYR A 149 13.45 -11.79 -13.83
CA TYR A 149 13.81 -10.55 -13.13
C TYR A 149 13.19 -10.47 -11.73
N GLU A 150 12.57 -11.53 -11.24
CA GLU A 150 12.14 -11.65 -9.84
C GLU A 150 13.36 -11.61 -8.90
N VAL A 151 14.51 -12.14 -9.33
CA VAL A 151 15.82 -11.86 -8.72
C VAL A 151 16.22 -10.43 -9.13
N TYR A 152 15.57 -9.47 -8.49
CA TYR A 152 15.58 -8.05 -8.88
C TYR A 152 16.91 -7.34 -8.66
N GLU A 153 17.88 -7.95 -7.99
CA GLU A 153 19.18 -7.33 -7.70
C GLU A 153 20.35 -8.30 -7.89
N ARG A 154 21.50 -7.75 -8.28
CA ARG A 154 22.77 -8.46 -8.38
C ARG A 154 23.90 -7.59 -7.84
N TYR A 155 24.88 -8.20 -7.21
CA TYR A 155 26.05 -7.48 -6.73
C TYR A 155 26.91 -7.01 -7.92
N ASP A 156 27.19 -5.72 -7.96
CA ASP A 156 28.12 -5.10 -8.91
C ASP A 156 29.44 -4.83 -8.18
N ALA A 157 30.49 -5.60 -8.54
CA ALA A 157 31.81 -5.48 -7.89
C ALA A 157 32.48 -4.13 -8.17
N THR A 158 32.15 -3.48 -9.29
CA THR A 158 32.70 -2.18 -9.66
C THR A 158 32.07 -1.06 -8.84
N ALA A 159 30.77 -1.14 -8.62
CA ALA A 159 30.03 -0.17 -7.83
C ALA A 159 30.15 -0.45 -6.32
N GLY A 160 30.41 -1.68 -5.91
CA GLY A 160 30.53 -2.08 -4.51
C GLY A 160 29.18 -2.25 -3.79
N TYR A 161 28.06 -2.34 -4.50
CA TYR A 161 26.73 -2.50 -3.93
C TYR A 161 25.80 -3.34 -4.83
N MET A 162 24.60 -3.69 -4.33
CA MET A 162 23.57 -4.41 -5.07
C MET A 162 22.88 -3.46 -6.04
N LYS A 163 22.99 -3.74 -7.35
CA LYS A 163 22.27 -3.03 -8.41
C LYS A 163 21.01 -3.77 -8.83
N GLN A 164 20.02 -3.00 -9.29
CA GLN A 164 18.85 -3.62 -9.90
C GLN A 164 19.24 -4.45 -11.13
N PHE A 165 18.65 -5.63 -11.23
CA PHE A 165 18.79 -6.48 -12.39
C PHE A 165 17.60 -6.28 -13.32
N TRP A 166 17.79 -5.43 -14.35
CA TRP A 166 16.70 -5.05 -15.25
C TRP A 166 17.25 -4.67 -16.65
N PRO A 167 16.62 -5.15 -17.73
CA PRO A 167 17.12 -4.87 -19.07
C PRO A 167 16.84 -3.45 -19.57
N LEU A 168 15.96 -2.73 -18.89
CA LEU A 168 15.51 -1.37 -19.23
C LEU A 168 15.99 -0.31 -18.22
N GLU A 169 17.05 -0.58 -17.47
CA GLU A 169 17.59 0.32 -16.44
C GLU A 169 18.00 1.72 -16.97
N PHE A 170 18.15 1.86 -18.27
CA PHE A 170 18.49 3.11 -18.94
C PHE A 170 17.24 3.97 -19.25
N ILE A 171 16.02 3.45 -19.08
CA ILE A 171 14.79 4.17 -19.31
C ILE A 171 14.29 4.74 -17.98
N THR A 172 14.34 6.05 -17.86
CA THR A 172 13.83 6.79 -16.70
C THR A 172 12.40 6.39 -16.36
N GLY A 173 12.16 6.00 -15.11
CA GLY A 173 10.84 5.61 -14.60
C GLY A 173 10.40 4.19 -14.95
N VAL A 174 11.20 3.41 -15.69
CA VAL A 174 10.90 2.01 -16.06
C VAL A 174 11.90 1.07 -15.36
N GLU A 175 11.74 0.95 -14.04
CA GLU A 175 12.60 0.12 -13.20
C GLU A 175 12.03 -1.30 -13.04
N ASN A 176 12.85 -2.22 -12.55
CA ASN A 176 12.38 -3.56 -12.21
C ASN A 176 11.21 -3.48 -11.20
N PRO A 177 10.04 -4.06 -11.49
CA PRO A 177 8.88 -3.92 -10.62
C PRO A 177 9.08 -4.53 -9.23
N TRP A 178 9.89 -5.59 -9.08
CA TRP A 178 10.28 -6.13 -7.78
C TRP A 178 11.32 -5.26 -7.06
N TRP A 179 12.21 -4.57 -7.81
CA TRP A 179 13.09 -3.55 -7.24
C TRP A 179 12.25 -2.42 -6.61
N ILE A 180 11.31 -1.86 -7.36
CA ILE A 180 10.42 -0.80 -6.87
C ILE A 180 9.75 -1.23 -5.55
N THR A 181 9.19 -2.43 -5.49
CA THR A 181 8.45 -2.88 -4.30
C THR A 181 9.33 -3.32 -3.13
N ASN A 182 10.64 -3.58 -3.35
CA ASN A 182 11.56 -4.05 -2.31
C ASN A 182 12.67 -3.06 -1.93
N ARG A 183 12.96 -2.09 -2.80
CA ARG A 183 14.06 -1.13 -2.63
C ARG A 183 13.62 0.33 -2.65
N GLU A 184 12.38 0.61 -3.03
CA GLU A 184 11.75 1.92 -2.95
C GLU A 184 10.59 1.87 -1.97
N LEU A 185 10.93 1.91 -0.69
CA LEU A 185 9.96 1.67 0.38
C LEU A 185 9.27 2.96 0.80
N PHE A 186 7.96 2.96 0.70
CA PHE A 186 7.08 4.03 1.18
C PHE A 186 6.30 3.50 2.38
N GLU A 187 6.64 3.96 3.57
CA GLU A 187 6.05 3.52 4.82
C GLU A 187 5.33 4.68 5.50
N ASN A 188 4.13 4.42 5.97
CA ASN A 188 3.35 5.39 6.73
C ASN A 188 2.76 4.70 7.97
N THR A 189 3.06 5.25 9.14
CA THR A 189 2.46 4.85 10.41
C THR A 189 1.63 6.00 10.95
N ALA A 190 0.36 5.76 11.21
CA ALA A 190 -0.53 6.72 11.82
C ALA A 190 -1.03 6.23 13.18
N HIS A 191 -1.02 7.12 14.17
CA HIS A 191 -1.60 6.92 15.49
C HIS A 191 -2.69 7.96 15.69
N ARG A 192 -3.92 7.52 15.95
CA ARG A 192 -5.05 8.41 16.21
C ARG A 192 -5.60 8.13 17.58
N TYR A 193 -5.75 9.19 18.34
CA TYR A 193 -6.31 9.18 19.68
C TYR A 193 -7.58 10.03 19.68
N THR A 194 -8.69 9.45 20.09
CA THR A 194 -9.96 10.18 20.24
C THR A 194 -10.43 10.05 21.65
N PHE A 195 -10.83 11.15 22.23
CA PHE A 195 -11.50 11.21 23.53
C PHE A 195 -12.77 12.01 23.40
N ASN A 196 -13.84 11.57 24.05
CA ASN A 196 -15.08 12.31 24.17
C ASN A 196 -15.65 12.18 25.58
N ALA A 197 -16.20 13.30 26.10
CA ALA A 197 -16.95 13.34 27.31
C ALA A 197 -18.25 14.11 27.07
N THR A 198 -19.38 13.57 27.51
CA THR A 198 -20.68 14.21 27.44
C THR A 198 -21.32 14.15 28.82
N LEU A 199 -21.69 15.29 29.35
CA LEU A 199 -22.47 15.41 30.58
C LEU A 199 -23.86 15.88 30.20
N LYS A 200 -24.87 15.09 30.54
CA LYS A 200 -26.28 15.40 30.36
C LYS A 200 -26.93 15.58 31.72
N TRP A 201 -27.54 16.74 31.94
CA TRP A 201 -28.22 17.08 33.18
C TRP A 201 -29.69 17.43 32.90
N ASP A 202 -30.58 16.58 33.34
CA ASP A 202 -32.03 16.78 33.33
C ASP A 202 -32.42 17.56 34.60
N ILE A 203 -32.43 18.91 34.51
CA ILE A 203 -32.65 19.84 35.63
C ILE A 203 -34.10 19.77 36.08
N ALA A 204 -35.00 19.73 35.12
CA ALA A 204 -36.45 19.58 35.30
C ALA A 204 -37.03 18.83 34.12
N ASP A 205 -38.26 18.34 34.19
CA ASP A 205 -38.90 17.54 33.13
C ASP A 205 -38.97 18.28 31.78
N TRP A 206 -38.85 19.59 31.79
CA TRP A 206 -38.87 20.44 30.59
C TRP A 206 -37.53 21.12 30.25
N ILE A 207 -36.49 20.91 31.06
CA ILE A 207 -35.13 21.47 30.82
C ILE A 207 -34.06 20.39 30.92
N THR A 208 -33.34 20.18 29.83
CA THR A 208 -32.10 19.37 29.77
C THR A 208 -30.94 20.25 29.36
N LEU A 209 -29.85 20.22 30.11
CA LEU A 209 -28.57 20.82 29.77
C LEU A 209 -27.58 19.73 29.33
N THR A 210 -26.91 19.91 28.17
CA THR A 210 -25.91 18.99 27.72
C THR A 210 -24.59 19.71 27.38
N GLY A 211 -23.52 19.31 28.03
CA GLY A 211 -22.16 19.72 27.74
C GLY A 211 -21.39 18.59 27.06
N ARG A 212 -20.65 18.89 25.99
CA ARG A 212 -19.83 17.90 25.29
C ARG A 212 -18.43 18.46 24.98
N VAL A 213 -17.42 17.64 25.27
CA VAL A 213 -16.03 17.89 24.89
C VAL A 213 -15.56 16.71 24.06
N ARG A 214 -14.88 17.01 22.96
CA ARG A 214 -14.25 16.00 22.10
C ARG A 214 -12.87 16.47 21.67
N THR A 215 -11.90 15.56 21.73
CA THR A 215 -10.59 15.74 21.12
C THR A 215 -10.32 14.61 20.16
N ASP A 216 -9.66 14.92 19.05
CA ASP A 216 -9.26 13.96 18.02
C ASP A 216 -7.87 14.39 17.53
N ASN A 217 -6.89 13.57 17.82
CA ASN A 217 -5.49 13.85 17.46
C ASN A 217 -4.94 12.71 16.62
N THR A 218 -4.29 13.06 15.52
CA THR A 218 -3.63 12.10 14.62
C THR A 218 -2.17 12.51 14.46
N VAL A 219 -1.27 11.57 14.76
CA VAL A 219 0.16 11.69 14.51
C VAL A 219 0.51 10.73 13.38
N MET A 220 1.13 11.26 12.32
CA MET A 220 1.57 10.47 11.18
C MET A 220 3.08 10.56 11.03
N ASN A 221 3.72 9.41 10.85
CA ASN A 221 5.12 9.29 10.50
C ASN A 221 5.22 8.69 9.12
N TYR A 222 5.82 9.43 8.21
CA TYR A 222 6.06 9.00 6.84
C TYR A 222 7.54 8.77 6.61
N THR A 223 7.90 7.61 6.09
CA THR A 223 9.28 7.25 5.78
C THR A 223 9.36 6.80 4.32
N ARG A 224 10.30 7.40 3.59
CA ARG A 224 10.62 7.00 2.22
C ARG A 224 12.08 6.56 2.16
N LYS A 225 12.34 5.36 1.66
CA LYS A 225 13.68 4.79 1.49
C LYS A 225 13.86 4.45 0.02
N ILE A 226 14.82 5.07 -0.63
CA ILE A 226 15.19 4.80 -2.02
C ILE A 226 16.64 4.34 -2.01
N TYR A 227 16.86 3.12 -2.48
CA TYR A 227 18.19 2.51 -2.48
C TYR A 227 19.01 2.98 -3.70
N ALA A 228 20.32 2.90 -3.56
CA ALA A 228 21.24 3.06 -4.68
C ALA A 228 20.87 2.11 -5.83
N SER A 229 21.05 2.55 -7.07
CA SER A 229 20.58 1.90 -8.28
C SER A 229 19.10 2.08 -8.65
N SER A 230 18.31 2.79 -7.81
CA SER A 230 17.03 3.34 -8.27
C SER A 230 17.26 4.46 -9.29
N ASP A 231 16.17 4.93 -9.91
CA ASP A 231 16.23 5.99 -10.93
C ASP A 231 17.09 7.16 -10.46
N LYS A 232 18.02 7.59 -11.31
CA LYS A 232 18.99 8.65 -11.03
C LYS A 232 18.39 10.00 -10.65
N LEU A 233 17.11 10.22 -10.99
CA LEU A 233 16.37 11.40 -10.52
C LEU A 233 16.15 11.41 -9.00
N PHE A 234 16.19 10.26 -8.35
CA PHE A 234 15.85 10.09 -6.93
C PHE A 234 16.97 9.51 -6.10
N ALA A 235 17.91 8.79 -6.73
CA ALA A 235 19.08 8.21 -6.09
C ALA A 235 20.34 8.65 -6.83
N SER A 236 21.29 9.24 -6.10
CA SER A 236 22.59 9.64 -6.68
C SER A 236 23.44 8.42 -7.01
N GLU A 237 24.42 8.57 -7.92
CA GLU A 237 25.35 7.52 -8.33
C GLU A 237 26.18 6.91 -7.18
N TYR A 238 26.25 7.57 -6.03
CA TYR A 238 27.09 7.18 -4.90
C TYR A 238 26.38 6.44 -3.78
N GLY A 239 25.23 5.85 -4.05
CA GLY A 239 24.62 4.91 -3.12
C GLY A 239 24.04 5.53 -1.86
N ASN A 240 23.68 6.78 -1.86
CA ASN A 240 23.06 7.41 -0.72
C ASN A 240 21.62 6.92 -0.52
N LEU A 241 21.37 6.36 0.65
CA LEU A 241 20.01 6.14 1.15
C LEU A 241 19.36 7.52 1.33
N SER A 242 18.40 7.86 0.48
CA SER A 242 17.61 9.08 0.70
C SER A 242 16.51 8.76 1.72
N LEU A 243 16.69 9.23 2.95
CA LEU A 243 15.68 9.19 4.00
C LEU A 243 15.02 10.57 4.07
N ILE A 244 13.79 10.69 3.60
CA ILE A 244 12.99 11.89 3.81
C ILE A 244 12.07 11.62 5.00
N HIS A 245 12.33 12.34 6.10
CA HIS A 245 11.46 12.35 7.26
C HIS A 245 10.68 13.67 7.23
N ILE A 246 9.36 13.58 7.12
CA ILE A 246 8.43 14.71 7.23
C ILE A 246 7.50 14.48 8.40
#